data_36f57cfc98c97a63cd6344a391062288
#
_entry.id   36f57cfc98c97a63cd6344a391062288
#
_cell.length_a   1.000
_cell.length_b   1.000
_cell.length_c   1.000
_cell.angle_alpha   90.00
_cell.angle_beta   90.00
_cell.angle_gamma   90.00
#
_symmetry.space_group_name_H-M   'P 1'
#
loop_
_entity.id
_entity.type
_entity.pdbx_description
1 polymer ?
#
loop_
_entity_poly.entity_id
_entity_poly.type
_entity_poly.pdbx_seq_one_letter_code
_entity_poly.pdbx_strand_id
1 'polypeptide(L)'
;MCIRDRKILIDLCRQKGVDISKNHEDCGMKMFDATNQNTGSGGSGCACSATVLSAYYLPKLRSGELKRILFVPTGALLSPVSFNEGESVPGIAHGVVLEAVI
;
A
#
# COMPACT_ATOMS: atom_id res chain seq x y z
N MET A 1 1.33 0.99 -4.91
CA MET A 1 0.26 0.22 -5.59
C MET A 1 -0.35 1.08 -6.68
N CYS A 2 -0.68 0.54 -7.82
CA CYS A 2 -1.38 1.32 -8.83
C CYS A 2 -2.90 1.34 -8.57
N ILE A 3 -3.59 2.31 -9.18
CA ILE A 3 -5.04 2.49 -8.99
C ILE A 3 -5.80 1.23 -9.38
N ARG A 4 -5.38 0.56 -10.46
CA ARG A 4 -6.00 -0.68 -10.92
C ARG A 4 -5.83 -1.81 -9.90
N ASP A 5 -4.65 -1.98 -9.34
CA ASP A 5 -4.38 -3.01 -8.34
C ASP A 5 -5.18 -2.77 -7.06
N ARG A 6 -5.35 -1.50 -6.69
CA ARG A 6 -6.20 -1.13 -5.55
C ARG A 6 -7.65 -1.54 -5.79
N LYS A 7 -8.18 -1.31 -6.99
CA LYS A 7 -9.54 -1.73 -7.35
C LYS A 7 -9.69 -3.25 -7.30
N ILE A 8 -8.70 -3.98 -7.80
CA ILE A 8 -8.69 -5.44 -7.76
C ILE A 8 -8.69 -5.94 -6.32
N LEU A 9 -7.87 -5.34 -5.45
CA LEU A 9 -7.81 -5.70 -4.03
C LEU A 9 -9.16 -5.49 -3.35
N ILE A 10 -9.81 -4.35 -3.60
CA ILE A 10 -11.12 -4.04 -3.04
C ILE A 10 -12.15 -5.08 -3.49
N ASP A 11 -12.15 -5.44 -4.78
CA ASP A 11 -13.07 -6.43 -5.33
C ASP A 11 -12.83 -7.83 -4.73
N LEU A 12 -11.58 -8.24 -4.59
CA LEU A 12 -11.23 -9.53 -3.99
C LEU A 12 -11.68 -9.60 -2.53
N CYS A 13 -11.51 -8.54 -1.76
CA CYS A 13 -11.98 -8.47 -0.38
C CYS A 13 -13.51 -8.52 -0.31
N ARG A 14 -14.19 -7.85 -1.23
CA ARG A 14 -15.66 -7.87 -1.30
C ARG A 14 -16.18 -9.27 -1.59
N GLN A 15 -15.53 -10.02 -2.46
CA GLN A 15 -15.87 -11.43 -2.74
C GLN A 15 -15.73 -12.31 -1.51
N LYS A 16 -14.84 -11.95 -0.59
CA LYS A 16 -14.66 -12.64 0.69
C LYS A 16 -15.57 -12.12 1.81
N GLY A 17 -16.47 -11.18 1.49
CA GLY A 17 -17.42 -10.62 2.45
C GLY A 17 -16.91 -9.41 3.22
N VAL A 18 -15.79 -8.81 2.82
CA VAL A 18 -15.21 -7.63 3.47
C VAL A 18 -15.17 -6.47 2.50
N ASP A 19 -15.83 -5.38 2.83
CA ASP A 19 -15.78 -4.15 2.04
C ASP A 19 -14.79 -3.17 2.66
N ILE A 20 -13.66 -2.94 1.98
CA ILE A 20 -12.60 -2.05 2.44
C ILE A 20 -12.58 -0.72 1.66
N SER A 21 -13.55 -0.49 0.76
CA SER A 21 -13.51 0.67 -0.14
C SER A 21 -13.45 2.01 0.57
N LYS A 22 -14.05 2.13 1.75
CA LYS A 22 -14.07 3.36 2.53
C LYS A 22 -12.87 3.51 3.46
N ASN A 23 -12.24 2.41 3.83
CA ASN A 23 -11.20 2.37 4.87
C ASN A 23 -9.80 2.14 4.31
N HIS A 24 -9.69 1.89 3.01
CA HIS A 24 -8.41 1.59 2.38
C HIS A 24 -7.77 2.85 1.82
N GLU A 25 -6.50 3.03 2.13
CA GLU A 25 -5.66 4.07 1.53
C GLU A 25 -4.37 3.44 0.99
N ASP A 26 -3.78 4.06 0.01
CA ASP A 26 -2.55 3.58 -0.61
C ASP A 26 -1.45 4.64 -0.48
N CYS A 27 -0.28 4.22 -0.02
CA CYS A 27 0.86 5.12 0.18
C CYS A 27 1.31 5.79 -1.11
N GLY A 28 1.27 5.08 -2.24
CA GLY A 28 1.62 5.67 -3.53
C GLY A 28 0.69 6.81 -3.92
N MET A 29 -0.59 6.69 -3.62
CA MET A 29 -1.57 7.75 -3.88
C MET A 29 -1.39 8.96 -2.95
N LYS A 30 -0.82 8.75 -1.76
CA LYS A 30 -0.52 9.83 -0.83
C LYS A 30 0.77 10.56 -1.18
N MET A 31 1.74 9.86 -1.74
CA MET A 31 3.06 10.42 -2.08
C MET A 31 3.05 11.17 -3.40
N PHE A 32 2.32 10.67 -4.39
CA PHE A 32 2.37 11.19 -5.76
C PHE A 32 1.04 11.82 -6.16
N ASP A 33 1.14 12.95 -6.88
CA ASP A 33 0.01 13.58 -7.55
C ASP A 33 -0.04 13.07 -8.99
N ALA A 34 -0.96 12.15 -9.26
CA ALA A 34 -1.08 11.51 -10.56
C ALA A 34 -1.38 12.49 -11.69
N THR A 35 -2.09 13.60 -11.39
CA THR A 35 -2.46 14.60 -12.38
C THR A 35 -1.27 15.45 -12.79
N ASN A 36 -0.47 15.93 -11.83
CA ASN A 36 0.63 16.86 -12.09
C ASN A 36 1.97 16.17 -12.33
N GLN A 37 2.15 14.98 -11.79
CA GLN A 37 3.41 14.23 -11.89
C GLN A 37 3.41 13.16 -12.96
N ASN A 38 2.28 12.99 -13.65
CA ASN A 38 2.14 12.04 -14.76
C ASN A 38 2.55 10.61 -14.38
N THR A 39 2.09 10.15 -13.23
CA THR A 39 2.40 8.81 -12.73
C THR A 39 1.48 7.72 -13.29
N GLY A 40 0.57 8.09 -14.21
CA GLY A 40 -0.35 7.13 -14.82
C GLY A 40 -1.35 6.57 -13.84
N SER A 41 -1.28 5.27 -13.58
CA SER A 41 -2.21 4.57 -12.68
C SER A 41 -1.88 4.75 -11.20
N GLY A 42 -0.88 5.53 -10.87
CA GLY A 42 -0.41 5.74 -9.50
C GLY A 42 1.09 5.60 -9.42
N GLY A 43 1.65 5.74 -8.24
CA GLY A 43 3.08 5.68 -8.02
C GLY A 43 3.46 4.77 -6.85
N SER A 44 4.68 4.29 -6.88
CA SER A 44 5.26 3.51 -5.81
C SER A 44 6.78 3.67 -5.84
N GLY A 45 7.48 2.92 -5.03
CA GLY A 45 8.94 2.97 -4.97
C GLY A 45 9.43 2.27 -3.72
N CYS A 46 10.73 1.97 -3.68
CA CYS A 46 11.32 1.17 -2.61
C CYS A 46 11.07 1.71 -1.20
N ALA A 47 11.03 3.03 -1.04
CA ALA A 47 10.84 3.67 0.26
C ALA A 47 9.45 4.30 0.43
N CYS A 48 8.54 4.11 -0.51
CA CYS A 48 7.24 4.78 -0.51
C CYS A 48 6.45 4.51 0.76
N SER A 49 6.27 3.26 1.14
CA SER A 49 5.49 2.89 2.32
C SER A 49 6.11 3.42 3.61
N ALA A 50 7.42 3.31 3.78
CA ALA A 50 8.11 3.81 4.97
C ALA A 50 8.04 5.33 5.08
N THR A 51 8.22 6.03 3.96
CA THR A 51 8.16 7.50 3.92
C THR A 51 6.78 8.00 4.31
N VAL A 52 5.72 7.44 3.72
CA VAL A 52 4.34 7.86 4.01
C VAL A 52 3.94 7.47 5.42
N LEU A 53 4.34 6.29 5.91
CA LEU A 53 4.10 5.89 7.29
C LEU A 53 4.70 6.92 8.25
N SER A 54 5.97 7.27 8.06
CA SER A 54 6.68 8.19 8.96
C SER A 54 6.16 9.61 8.88
N ALA A 55 5.82 10.10 7.68
CA ALA A 55 5.46 11.50 7.47
C ALA A 55 3.97 11.77 7.63
N TYR A 56 3.12 10.79 7.42
CA TYR A 56 1.67 10.98 7.38
C TYR A 56 0.93 10.20 8.47
N TYR A 57 1.11 8.88 8.54
CA TYR A 57 0.30 8.06 9.42
C TYR A 57 0.76 8.10 10.88
N LEU A 58 2.04 8.02 11.16
CA LEU A 58 2.54 8.08 12.53
C LEU A 58 2.21 9.42 13.23
N PRO A 59 2.35 10.58 12.56
CA PRO A 59 1.87 11.84 13.15
C PRO A 59 0.39 11.84 13.46
N LYS A 60 -0.45 11.24 12.60
CA LYS A 60 -1.90 11.13 12.85
C LYS A 60 -2.22 10.22 14.03
N LEU A 61 -1.46 9.14 14.19
CA LEU A 61 -1.59 8.29 15.38
C LEU A 61 -1.20 9.04 16.66
N ARG A 62 -0.13 9.84 16.61
CA ARG A 62 0.32 10.65 17.76
C ARG A 62 -0.68 11.72 18.14
N SER A 63 -1.31 12.36 17.16
CA SER A 63 -2.29 13.42 17.39
C SER A 63 -3.65 12.90 17.84
N GLY A 64 -3.92 11.60 17.69
CA GLY A 64 -5.18 10.99 18.03
C GLY A 64 -6.22 11.03 16.92
N GLU A 65 -5.90 11.54 15.73
CA GLU A 65 -6.81 11.51 14.59
C GLU A 65 -7.10 10.09 14.14
N LEU A 66 -6.08 9.22 14.20
CA LEU A 66 -6.22 7.79 13.97
C LEU A 66 -5.89 7.05 15.26
N LYS A 67 -6.67 6.03 15.57
CA LYS A 67 -6.47 5.23 16.77
C LYS A 67 -5.79 3.90 16.46
N ARG A 68 -6.10 3.33 15.32
CA ARG A 68 -5.56 2.02 14.91
C ARG A 68 -5.50 1.96 13.39
N ILE A 69 -4.39 1.49 12.86
CA ILE A 69 -4.23 1.22 11.43
C ILE A 69 -3.65 -0.17 11.22
N LEU A 70 -4.07 -0.81 10.14
CA LEU A 70 -3.42 -2.02 9.63
C LEU A 70 -2.49 -1.58 8.50
N PHE A 71 -1.19 -1.69 8.73
CA PHE A 71 -0.17 -1.33 7.76
C PHE A 71 0.33 -2.60 7.07
N VAL A 72 0.16 -2.66 5.75
CA VAL A 72 0.52 -3.83 4.94
C VAL A 72 1.48 -3.38 3.84
N PRO A 73 2.79 -3.28 4.13
CA PRO A 73 3.76 -3.04 3.06
C PRO A 73 3.85 -4.27 2.18
N THR A 74 3.93 -4.05 0.88
CA THR A 74 4.03 -5.12 -0.10
C THR A 74 5.39 -5.09 -0.76
N GLY A 75 5.92 -6.26 -1.10
CA GLY A 75 7.14 -6.39 -1.85
C GLY A 75 6.97 -7.40 -2.97
N ALA A 76 7.42 -7.01 -4.16
CA ALA A 76 7.53 -7.92 -5.29
C ALA A 76 8.86 -7.66 -5.97
N LEU A 77 9.67 -8.70 -6.08
CA LEU A 77 11.01 -8.57 -6.64
C LEU A 77 11.02 -9.09 -8.07
N LEU A 78 11.26 -8.18 -9.01
CA LEU A 78 11.48 -8.52 -10.41
C LEU A 78 12.94 -8.90 -10.59
N SER A 79 13.20 -10.16 -10.90
CA SER A 79 14.56 -10.69 -11.10
C SER A 79 14.72 -11.19 -12.54
N PRO A 80 15.76 -10.73 -13.26
CA PRO A 80 16.05 -11.29 -14.59
C PRO A 80 16.32 -12.79 -14.55
N VAL A 81 16.91 -13.28 -13.49
CA VAL A 81 17.19 -14.71 -13.31
C VAL A 81 15.88 -15.51 -13.22
N SER A 82 14.97 -15.08 -12.34
CA SER A 82 13.67 -15.73 -12.19
C SER A 82 12.87 -15.69 -13.50
N PHE A 83 12.87 -14.56 -14.19
CA PHE A 83 12.18 -14.41 -15.46
C PHE A 83 12.75 -15.36 -16.51
N ASN A 84 14.08 -15.46 -16.63
CA ASN A 84 14.73 -16.33 -17.60
C ASN A 84 14.51 -17.81 -17.31
N GLU A 85 14.29 -18.16 -16.04
CA GLU A 85 13.98 -19.54 -15.62
C GLU A 85 12.51 -19.88 -15.71
N GLY A 86 11.65 -18.93 -16.08
CA GLY A 86 10.20 -19.11 -16.16
C GLY A 86 9.52 -19.15 -14.79
N GLU A 87 10.18 -18.66 -13.75
CA GLU A 87 9.65 -18.62 -12.40
C GLU A 87 8.70 -17.42 -12.19
N SER A 88 7.80 -17.56 -11.23
CA SER A 88 6.92 -16.48 -10.82
C SER A 88 7.69 -15.39 -10.09
N VAL A 89 7.17 -14.16 -10.15
CA VAL A 89 7.70 -13.05 -9.34
C VAL A 89 7.35 -13.32 -7.86
N PRO A 90 8.35 -13.42 -6.98
CA PRO A 90 8.06 -13.55 -5.55
C PRO A 90 7.47 -12.27 -5.00
N GLY A 91 6.42 -12.40 -4.20
CA GLY A 91 5.77 -11.27 -3.56
C GLY A 91 5.50 -11.56 -2.08
N ILE A 92 5.48 -10.51 -1.28
CA ILE A 92 5.22 -10.62 0.14
C ILE A 92 4.40 -9.43 0.63
N ALA A 93 3.53 -9.67 1.61
CA ALA A 93 2.73 -8.62 2.23
C ALA A 93 2.41 -9.01 3.67
N HIS A 94 3.29 -8.64 4.59
CA HIS A 94 3.06 -8.85 6.02
C HIS A 94 2.29 -7.68 6.60
N GLY A 95 1.23 -7.98 7.37
CA GLY A 95 0.43 -6.96 8.02
C GLY A 95 0.88 -6.69 9.44
N VAL A 96 0.92 -5.42 9.82
CA VAL A 96 1.21 -4.98 11.19
C VAL A 96 0.12 -4.01 11.63
N VAL A 97 -0.45 -4.26 12.81
CA VAL A 97 -1.42 -3.33 13.41
C VAL A 97 -0.66 -2.34 14.28
N LEU A 98 -0.84 -1.05 13.99
CA LEU A 98 -0.29 0.05 14.76
C LEU A 98 -1.43 0.72 15.52
N GLU A 99 -1.25 0.93 16.81
CA GLU A 99 -2.28 1.47 17.68
C GLU A 99 -1.72 2.62 18.51
N ALA A 100 -2.52 3.68 18.62
CA ALA A 100 -2.14 4.81 19.45
C ALA A 100 -2.29 4.43 20.92
N VAL A 101 -1.20 4.57 21.69
CA VAL A 101 -1.18 4.37 23.14
C VAL A 101 -1.19 5.75 23.77
N ILE A 102 -2.29 6.07 24.43
CA ILE A 102 -2.48 7.37 25.09
C ILE A 102 -2.45 7.19 26.58
#